data_c9018ff9da60f5972eb9d2be473b3b12
#
_entry.id   c9018ff9da60f5972eb9d2be473b3b12
#
_cell.length_a   1.000
_cell.length_b   1.000
_cell.length_c   1.000
_cell.angle_alpha   90.00
_cell.angle_beta   90.00
_cell.angle_gamma   90.00
#
_symmetry.space_group_name_H-M   'P 1'
#
loop_
_entity.id
_entity.type
_entity.pdbx_description
1 polymer ?
#
loop_
_entity_poly.entity_id
_entity_poly.type
_entity_poly.pdbx_seq_one_letter_code
_entity_poly.pdbx_strand_id
1 'polypeptide(L)'
;MPQALRDALPALVAELHGLARLKSEHPGEDGSSRLLVELRDGQTVESVLLPRDGLCVSTQVGCAVGCVFCMTGQGGLVRQVSSGEIVAQVALARTLRPVKKVVFMGMGEPAHNLDNVLEAIELLGTAGNVGHKNLVFSTVGDPRVFTELPRGPVKPALALSLHTT
;
A
#
# COMPACT_ATOMS: atom_id res chain seq x y z
N MET A 1 -19.42 -7.30 -20.20
CA MET A 1 -18.01 -7.70 -20.11
C MET A 1 -17.72 -8.72 -21.18
N PRO A 2 -16.67 -8.55 -22.05
CA PRO A 2 -16.30 -9.48 -23.12
C PRO A 2 -16.02 -10.89 -22.56
N GLN A 3 -16.35 -11.93 -23.36
CA GLN A 3 -16.16 -13.32 -22.94
C GLN A 3 -14.69 -13.62 -22.58
N ALA A 4 -13.75 -13.20 -23.44
CA ALA A 4 -12.32 -13.40 -23.21
C ALA A 4 -11.83 -12.84 -21.85
N LEU A 5 -12.41 -11.71 -21.41
CA LEU A 5 -12.07 -11.15 -20.09
C LEU A 5 -12.64 -11.99 -18.96
N ARG A 6 -13.87 -12.53 -19.12
CA ARG A 6 -14.45 -13.45 -18.12
C ARG A 6 -13.60 -14.69 -17.96
N ASP A 7 -13.12 -15.24 -19.07
CA ASP A 7 -12.30 -16.46 -19.08
C ASP A 7 -10.92 -16.24 -18.46
N ALA A 8 -10.37 -14.99 -18.56
CA ALA A 8 -9.09 -14.61 -17.98
C ALA A 8 -9.16 -14.25 -16.49
N LEU A 9 -10.34 -13.87 -15.97
CA LEU A 9 -10.51 -13.40 -14.58
C LEU A 9 -9.98 -14.38 -13.52
N PRO A 10 -10.27 -15.69 -13.58
CA PRO A 10 -9.76 -16.61 -12.54
C PRO A 10 -8.24 -16.65 -12.45
N ALA A 11 -7.55 -16.61 -13.61
CA ALA A 11 -6.09 -16.59 -13.67
C ALA A 11 -5.53 -15.26 -13.11
N LEU A 12 -6.12 -14.13 -13.47
CA LEU A 12 -5.72 -12.81 -12.97
C LEU A 12 -5.93 -12.69 -11.46
N VAL A 13 -7.04 -13.21 -10.94
CA VAL A 13 -7.31 -13.23 -9.50
C VAL A 13 -6.30 -14.12 -8.77
N ALA A 14 -6.00 -15.31 -9.31
CA ALA A 14 -5.01 -16.20 -8.73
C ALA A 14 -3.60 -15.58 -8.74
N GLU A 15 -3.24 -14.87 -9.82
CA GLU A 15 -1.96 -14.17 -9.89
C GLU A 15 -1.89 -13.05 -8.85
N LEU A 16 -2.92 -12.22 -8.72
CA LEU A 16 -2.98 -11.15 -7.73
C LEU A 16 -2.87 -11.69 -6.30
N HIS A 17 -3.58 -12.77 -5.99
CA HIS A 17 -3.48 -13.44 -4.69
C HIS A 17 -2.11 -14.11 -4.47
N GLY A 18 -1.40 -14.45 -5.54
CA GLY A 18 -0.03 -14.97 -5.49
C GLY A 18 1.03 -13.93 -5.16
N LEU A 19 0.72 -12.64 -5.35
CA LEU A 19 1.65 -11.54 -5.05
C LEU A 19 1.72 -11.19 -3.56
N ALA A 20 0.63 -11.42 -2.82
CA ALA A 20 0.55 -11.12 -1.39
C ALA A 20 -0.33 -12.16 -0.68
N ARG A 21 0.21 -12.81 0.34
CA ARG A 21 -0.49 -13.84 1.14
C ARG A 21 -0.49 -13.43 2.61
N LEU A 22 -1.60 -13.67 3.30
CA LEU A 22 -1.68 -13.48 4.74
C LEU A 22 -0.84 -14.56 5.44
N LYS A 23 0.17 -14.12 6.19
CA LYS A 23 1.01 -15.00 7.03
C LYS A 23 0.45 -15.09 8.45
N SER A 24 0.06 -13.96 9.02
CA SER A 24 -0.60 -13.88 10.33
C SER A 24 -1.38 -12.59 10.48
N GLU A 25 -2.38 -12.61 11.35
CA GLU A 25 -3.20 -11.47 11.73
C GLU A 25 -3.10 -11.25 13.24
N HIS A 26 -2.96 -9.99 13.66
CA HIS A 26 -2.83 -9.59 15.06
C HIS A 26 -3.83 -8.47 15.36
N PRO A 27 -5.03 -8.81 15.88
CA PRO A 27 -6.04 -7.83 16.24
C PRO A 27 -5.57 -6.90 17.36
N GLY A 28 -5.88 -5.60 17.23
CA GLY A 28 -5.70 -4.59 18.27
C GLY A 28 -7.00 -4.35 19.05
N GLU A 29 -6.89 -3.79 20.24
CA GLU A 29 -8.04 -3.48 21.11
C GLU A 29 -8.92 -2.35 20.56
N ASP A 30 -8.36 -1.49 19.70
CA ASP A 30 -9.04 -0.35 19.07
C ASP A 30 -9.85 -0.71 17.82
N GLY A 31 -9.93 -2.00 17.48
CA GLY A 31 -10.57 -2.48 16.24
C GLY A 31 -9.66 -2.43 15.00
N SER A 32 -8.39 -2.04 15.17
CA SER A 32 -7.37 -2.24 14.14
C SER A 32 -6.93 -3.72 14.07
N SER A 33 -6.26 -4.11 12.99
CA SER A 33 -5.62 -5.42 12.90
C SER A 33 -4.35 -5.32 12.05
N ARG A 34 -3.23 -5.73 12.62
CA ARG A 34 -1.95 -5.80 11.91
C ARG A 34 -1.87 -7.11 11.15
N LEU A 35 -1.65 -7.01 9.85
CA LEU A 35 -1.48 -8.13 8.95
C LEU A 35 0.00 -8.29 8.62
N LEU A 36 0.58 -9.44 8.87
CA LEU A 36 1.88 -9.81 8.31
C LEU A 36 1.63 -10.44 6.95
N VAL A 37 2.10 -9.77 5.91
CA VAL A 37 1.86 -10.13 4.51
C VAL A 37 3.15 -10.66 3.91
N GLU A 38 3.12 -11.89 3.41
CA GLU A 38 4.22 -12.50 2.68
C GLU A 38 4.08 -12.20 1.19
N LEU A 39 5.12 -11.62 0.59
CA LEU A 39 5.22 -11.34 -0.83
C LEU A 39 5.74 -12.57 -1.60
N ARG A 40 5.63 -12.54 -2.95
CA ARG A 40 5.97 -13.70 -3.80
C ARG A 40 7.39 -14.23 -3.59
N ASP A 41 8.34 -13.38 -3.26
CA ASP A 41 9.75 -13.72 -3.02
C ASP A 41 10.06 -14.18 -1.59
N GLY A 42 9.03 -14.33 -0.75
CA GLY A 42 9.17 -14.71 0.66
C GLY A 42 9.49 -13.58 1.62
N GLN A 43 9.73 -12.36 1.11
CA GLN A 43 9.85 -11.17 1.97
C GLN A 43 8.50 -10.85 2.63
N THR A 44 8.54 -10.20 3.77
CA THR A 44 7.34 -9.83 4.51
C THR A 44 7.22 -8.33 4.69
N VAL A 45 6.01 -7.84 4.55
CA VAL A 45 5.64 -6.46 4.90
C VAL A 45 4.46 -6.47 5.84
N GLU A 46 4.24 -5.35 6.51
CA GLU A 46 3.06 -5.16 7.36
C GLU A 46 2.02 -4.31 6.63
N SER A 47 0.77 -4.75 6.71
CA SER A 47 -0.40 -3.91 6.43
C SER A 47 -1.23 -3.79 7.68
N VAL A 48 -1.94 -2.68 7.86
CA VAL A 48 -2.79 -2.49 9.04
C VAL A 48 -4.20 -2.15 8.60
N LEU A 49 -5.13 -3.04 8.94
CA LEU A 49 -6.55 -2.75 8.85
C LEU A 49 -6.89 -1.72 9.94
N LEU A 50 -7.29 -0.55 9.52
CA LEU A 50 -7.66 0.54 10.40
C LEU A 50 -9.16 0.50 10.72
N PRO A 51 -9.62 1.07 11.83
CA PRO A 51 -11.03 1.31 12.04
C PRO A 51 -11.67 2.09 10.88
N ARG A 52 -13.00 1.95 10.69
CA ARG A 52 -13.79 2.67 9.67
C ARG A 52 -13.36 2.38 8.22
N ASP A 53 -13.15 1.10 7.89
CA ASP A 53 -12.86 0.63 6.54
C ASP A 53 -11.56 1.20 5.93
N GLY A 54 -10.57 1.52 6.76
CA GLY A 54 -9.24 1.96 6.32
C GLY A 54 -8.23 0.83 6.23
N LEU A 55 -7.24 0.99 5.35
CA LEU A 55 -6.08 0.11 5.24
C LEU A 55 -4.81 0.95 5.11
N CYS A 56 -3.83 0.65 5.94
CA CYS A 56 -2.46 1.13 5.79
C CYS A 56 -1.66 0.09 5.02
N VAL A 57 -1.00 0.49 3.92
CA VAL A 57 -0.20 -0.39 3.05
C VAL A 57 1.27 -0.02 3.08
N SER A 58 2.12 -1.02 2.88
CA SER A 58 3.57 -0.88 2.78
C SER A 58 4.01 -0.68 1.34
N THR A 59 5.04 0.16 1.15
CA THR A 59 5.59 0.52 -0.16
C THR A 59 7.04 0.05 -0.35
N GLN A 60 7.70 -0.38 0.73
CA GLN A 60 9.05 -0.91 0.72
C GLN A 60 9.19 -2.09 1.69
N VAL A 61 10.11 -2.99 1.41
CA VAL A 61 10.64 -3.93 2.39
C VAL A 61 11.82 -3.24 3.06
N GLY A 62 11.64 -2.86 4.34
CA GLY A 62 12.56 -1.95 5.02
C GLY A 62 12.34 -0.48 4.64
N CYS A 63 13.23 0.42 5.07
CA CYS A 63 13.16 1.86 4.76
C CYS A 63 14.53 2.50 4.92
N ALA A 64 14.90 3.38 3.98
CA ALA A 64 16.19 4.09 4.01
C ALA A 64 16.13 5.44 4.78
N VAL A 65 14.95 5.91 5.21
CA VAL A 65 14.81 7.22 5.89
C VAL A 65 15.47 7.21 7.27
N GLY A 66 15.39 6.05 7.98
CA GLY A 66 16.08 5.89 9.26
C GLY A 66 15.51 6.73 10.41
N CYS A 67 14.19 6.98 10.43
CA CYS A 67 13.55 7.68 11.54
C CYS A 67 13.85 6.99 12.88
N VAL A 68 14.33 7.74 13.87
CA VAL A 68 14.87 7.20 15.14
C VAL A 68 13.86 6.37 15.95
N PHE A 69 12.56 6.61 15.78
CA PHE A 69 11.47 5.90 16.47
C PHE A 69 10.88 4.75 15.65
N CYS A 70 11.31 4.57 14.39
CA CYS A 70 10.68 3.62 13.45
C CYS A 70 11.50 2.34 13.34
N MET A 71 10.90 1.21 13.71
CA MET A 71 11.55 -0.10 13.62
C MET A 71 11.86 -0.51 12.18
N THR A 72 11.03 -0.10 11.20
CA THR A 72 11.22 -0.41 9.79
C THR A 72 12.56 0.11 9.24
N GLY A 73 13.01 1.28 9.71
CA GLY A 73 14.25 1.90 9.25
C GLY A 73 15.53 1.28 9.84
N GLN A 74 15.44 0.51 10.91
CA GLN A 74 16.63 -0.03 11.59
C GLN A 74 17.45 -1.01 10.74
N GLY A 75 16.77 -1.80 9.91
CA GLY A 75 17.40 -2.75 8.99
C GLY A 75 17.79 -2.16 7.62
N GLY A 76 17.51 -0.87 7.39
CA GLY A 76 17.69 -0.24 6.08
C GLY A 76 16.65 -0.70 5.05
N LEU A 77 16.89 -0.34 3.80
CA LEU A 77 16.04 -0.71 2.66
C LEU A 77 16.54 -2.03 2.06
N VAL A 78 15.65 -3.00 1.94
CA VAL A 78 15.91 -4.26 1.23
C VAL A 78 15.54 -4.12 -0.24
N ARG A 79 14.26 -3.77 -0.54
CA ARG A 79 13.79 -3.50 -1.89
C ARG A 79 12.50 -2.67 -1.93
N GLN A 80 12.20 -2.18 -3.12
CA GLN A 80 10.91 -1.56 -3.41
C GLN A 80 9.81 -2.64 -3.50
N VAL A 81 8.60 -2.30 -3.09
CA VAL A 81 7.39 -3.09 -3.32
C VAL A 81 6.80 -2.64 -4.66
N SER A 82 6.51 -3.56 -5.56
CA SER A 82 5.95 -3.23 -6.88
C SER A 82 4.51 -2.71 -6.76
N SER A 83 4.04 -2.02 -7.80
CA SER A 83 2.64 -1.56 -7.89
C SER A 83 1.65 -2.71 -7.74
N GLY A 84 1.91 -3.85 -8.38
CA GLY A 84 1.11 -5.06 -8.25
C GLY A 84 1.06 -5.61 -6.82
N GLU A 85 2.20 -5.64 -6.12
CA GLU A 85 2.25 -6.07 -4.71
C GLU A 85 1.54 -5.08 -3.77
N ILE A 86 1.58 -3.78 -4.06
CA ILE A 86 0.81 -2.78 -3.30
C ILE A 86 -0.69 -3.01 -3.48
N VAL A 87 -1.15 -3.18 -4.72
CA VAL A 87 -2.56 -3.48 -5.03
C VAL A 87 -2.98 -4.82 -4.41
N ALA A 88 -2.11 -5.82 -4.42
CA ALA A 88 -2.37 -7.13 -3.83
C ALA A 88 -2.60 -7.08 -2.31
N GLN A 89 -1.90 -6.18 -1.58
CA GLN A 89 -2.18 -5.94 -0.16
C GLN A 89 -3.63 -5.45 0.04
N VAL A 90 -4.12 -4.57 -0.85
CA VAL A 90 -5.51 -4.08 -0.79
C VAL A 90 -6.51 -5.19 -1.14
N ALA A 91 -6.22 -5.97 -2.19
CA ALA A 91 -7.05 -7.11 -2.57
C ALA A 91 -7.14 -8.15 -1.45
N LEU A 92 -6.03 -8.49 -0.82
CA LEU A 92 -5.97 -9.38 0.34
C LEU A 92 -6.81 -8.83 1.50
N ALA A 93 -6.63 -7.57 1.87
CA ALA A 93 -7.37 -6.95 2.96
C ALA A 93 -8.89 -6.95 2.71
N ARG A 94 -9.31 -6.76 1.45
CA ARG A 94 -10.72 -6.83 1.03
C ARG A 94 -11.35 -8.22 1.16
N THR A 95 -10.58 -9.28 1.25
CA THR A 95 -11.10 -10.62 1.57
C THR A 95 -11.47 -10.77 3.04
N LEU A 96 -10.90 -9.92 3.91
CA LEU A 96 -11.11 -9.96 5.36
C LEU A 96 -12.22 -9.02 5.80
N ARG A 97 -12.22 -7.77 5.28
CA ARG A 97 -13.28 -6.78 5.56
C ARG A 97 -13.32 -5.67 4.50
N PRO A 98 -14.39 -4.85 4.43
CA PRO A 98 -14.46 -3.72 3.51
C PRO A 98 -13.27 -2.77 3.66
N VAL A 99 -12.70 -2.34 2.52
CA VAL A 99 -11.64 -1.33 2.46
C VAL A 99 -12.08 -0.22 1.52
N LYS A 100 -12.37 0.96 2.09
CA LYS A 100 -12.81 2.15 1.35
C LYS A 100 -11.75 3.25 1.30
N LYS A 101 -10.79 3.22 2.25
CA LYS A 101 -9.69 4.17 2.35
C LYS A 101 -8.36 3.42 2.39
N VAL A 102 -7.38 3.89 1.62
CA VAL A 102 -6.02 3.33 1.60
C VAL A 102 -5.02 4.43 1.93
N VAL A 103 -4.18 4.20 2.91
CA VAL A 103 -3.12 5.13 3.32
C VAL A 103 -1.75 4.49 3.10
N PHE A 104 -0.86 5.19 2.43
CA PHE A 104 0.51 4.75 2.16
C PHE A 104 1.41 5.22 3.30
N MET A 105 1.25 4.57 4.48
CA MET A 105 1.92 4.89 5.75
C MET A 105 2.45 3.64 6.46
N GLY A 106 2.54 2.51 5.76
CA GLY A 106 3.12 1.28 6.30
C GLY A 106 4.64 1.31 6.29
N MET A 107 5.26 0.20 5.94
CA MET A 107 6.70 0.14 5.80
C MET A 107 7.16 0.91 4.55
N GLY A 108 8.20 1.73 4.71
CA GLY A 108 8.83 2.48 3.62
C GLY A 108 8.40 3.95 3.51
N GLU A 109 9.18 4.70 2.74
CA GLU A 109 8.85 6.07 2.31
C GLU A 109 8.29 5.99 0.88
N PRO A 110 7.00 6.32 0.66
CA PRO A 110 6.39 6.23 -0.67
C PRO A 110 7.12 7.05 -1.74
N ALA A 111 7.69 8.19 -1.38
CA ALA A 111 8.44 9.03 -2.31
C ALA A 111 9.72 8.37 -2.83
N HIS A 112 10.30 7.44 -2.08
CA HIS A 112 11.47 6.66 -2.51
C HIS A 112 11.10 5.50 -3.44
N ASN A 113 9.80 5.21 -3.59
CA ASN A 113 9.23 4.23 -4.51
C ASN A 113 8.15 4.87 -5.40
N LEU A 114 8.38 6.09 -5.84
CA LEU A 114 7.36 6.99 -6.38
C LEU A 114 6.62 6.40 -7.57
N ASP A 115 7.33 5.84 -8.55
CA ASP A 115 6.72 5.31 -9.78
C ASP A 115 5.74 4.17 -9.49
N ASN A 116 6.14 3.19 -8.70
CA ASN A 116 5.26 2.08 -8.31
C ASN A 116 4.06 2.56 -7.48
N VAL A 117 4.28 3.55 -6.60
CA VAL A 117 3.19 4.08 -5.76
C VAL A 117 2.20 4.89 -6.59
N LEU A 118 2.66 5.71 -7.55
CA LEU A 118 1.78 6.45 -8.45
C LEU A 118 0.94 5.51 -9.33
N GLU A 119 1.55 4.46 -9.87
CA GLU A 119 0.84 3.43 -10.63
C GLU A 119 -0.19 2.69 -9.76
N ALA A 120 0.16 2.32 -8.54
CA ALA A 120 -0.79 1.70 -7.60
C ALA A 120 -1.95 2.65 -7.26
N ILE A 121 -1.70 3.95 -7.06
CA ILE A 121 -2.72 4.97 -6.82
C ILE A 121 -3.67 5.07 -8.03
N GLU A 122 -3.14 5.08 -9.25
CA GLU A 122 -3.95 5.11 -10.46
C GLU A 122 -4.84 3.86 -10.56
N LEU A 123 -4.28 2.67 -10.38
CA LEU A 123 -5.02 1.42 -10.40
C LEU A 123 -6.12 1.37 -9.32
N LEU A 124 -5.81 1.79 -8.10
CA LEU A 124 -6.77 1.80 -6.99
C LEU A 124 -7.86 2.86 -7.17
N GLY A 125 -7.52 4.03 -7.70
CA GLY A 125 -8.45 5.14 -7.90
C GLY A 125 -9.33 4.98 -9.15
N THR A 126 -8.97 4.09 -10.08
CA THR A 126 -9.74 3.77 -11.28
C THR A 126 -10.40 2.40 -11.16
N ALA A 127 -9.70 1.32 -11.49
CA ALA A 127 -10.22 -0.05 -11.45
C ALA A 127 -10.53 -0.53 -10.02
N GLY A 128 -9.78 -0.08 -9.03
CA GLY A 128 -9.96 -0.46 -7.62
C GLY A 128 -11.13 0.21 -6.92
N ASN A 129 -11.79 1.18 -7.56
CA ASN A 129 -12.95 1.91 -7.04
C ASN A 129 -12.74 2.55 -5.65
N VAL A 130 -11.54 3.04 -5.38
CA VAL A 130 -11.24 3.85 -4.19
C VAL A 130 -11.36 5.33 -4.54
N GLY A 131 -12.18 6.07 -3.83
CA GLY A 131 -12.34 7.51 -4.07
C GLY A 131 -11.00 8.25 -3.94
N HIS A 132 -10.72 9.21 -4.82
CA HIS A 132 -9.41 9.87 -4.91
C HIS A 132 -8.90 10.39 -3.55
N LYS A 133 -9.74 11.09 -2.78
CA LYS A 133 -9.39 11.60 -1.45
C LYS A 133 -9.31 10.53 -0.35
N ASN A 134 -9.75 9.32 -0.66
CA ASN A 134 -9.59 8.16 0.21
C ASN A 134 -8.28 7.40 -0.05
N LEU A 135 -7.51 7.82 -1.05
CA LEU A 135 -6.11 7.46 -1.24
C LEU A 135 -5.26 8.54 -0.59
N VAL A 136 -4.45 8.19 0.39
CA VAL A 136 -3.64 9.15 1.14
C VAL A 136 -2.16 8.83 0.96
N PHE A 137 -1.45 9.70 0.25
CA PHE A 137 0.00 9.62 0.09
C PHE A 137 0.66 10.33 1.28
N SER A 138 1.43 9.62 2.09
CA SER A 138 2.19 10.20 3.19
C SER A 138 3.67 10.23 2.84
N THR A 139 4.35 11.32 3.18
CA THR A 139 5.79 11.49 2.89
C THR A 139 6.47 12.35 3.95
N VAL A 140 7.77 12.17 4.09
CA VAL A 140 8.64 13.05 4.89
C VAL A 140 9.00 14.35 4.16
N GLY A 141 8.57 14.54 2.89
CA GLY A 141 8.69 15.81 2.18
C GLY A 141 9.62 15.82 0.97
N ASP A 142 9.73 14.73 0.22
CA ASP A 142 10.49 14.70 -1.03
C ASP A 142 9.86 15.66 -2.07
N PRO A 143 10.61 16.63 -2.63
CA PRO A 143 10.08 17.61 -3.59
C PRO A 143 9.45 17.02 -4.84
N ARG A 144 9.89 15.83 -5.28
CA ARG A 144 9.34 15.14 -6.47
C ARG A 144 7.85 14.83 -6.31
N VAL A 145 7.40 14.55 -5.09
CA VAL A 145 6.00 14.26 -4.80
C VAL A 145 5.10 15.45 -5.17
N PHE A 146 5.52 16.67 -4.84
CA PHE A 146 4.74 17.89 -5.12
C PHE A 146 4.64 18.20 -6.61
N THR A 147 5.57 17.67 -7.42
CA THR A 147 5.58 17.83 -8.88
C THR A 147 4.80 16.71 -9.56
N GLU A 148 5.03 15.47 -9.19
CA GLU A 148 4.50 14.30 -9.92
C GLU A 148 3.09 13.91 -9.47
N LEU A 149 2.78 13.97 -8.17
CA LEU A 149 1.47 13.57 -7.66
C LEU A 149 0.29 14.36 -8.28
N PRO A 150 0.41 15.68 -8.53
CA PRO A 150 -0.65 16.45 -9.19
C PRO A 150 -0.82 16.16 -10.69
N ARG A 151 0.14 15.50 -11.34
CA ARG A 151 0.08 15.20 -12.79
C ARG A 151 -0.79 13.99 -13.10
N GLY A 152 -0.85 13.00 -12.18
CA GLY A 152 -1.63 11.79 -12.37
C GLY A 152 -3.14 12.03 -12.57
N PRO A 153 -3.88 11.09 -13.16
CA PRO A 153 -5.34 11.22 -13.35
C PRO A 153 -6.10 11.13 -12.01
N VAL A 154 -5.56 10.41 -11.04
CA VAL A 154 -6.10 10.27 -9.68
C VAL A 154 -5.46 11.33 -8.79
N LYS A 155 -6.28 12.02 -7.98
CA LYS A 155 -5.85 13.11 -7.08
C LYS A 155 -5.98 12.66 -5.62
N PRO A 156 -4.98 11.95 -5.06
CA PRO A 156 -5.00 11.52 -3.67
C PRO A 156 -4.88 12.71 -2.72
N ALA A 157 -5.22 12.48 -1.46
CA ALA A 157 -4.85 13.40 -0.40
C ALA A 157 -3.35 13.24 -0.09
N LEU A 158 -2.69 14.35 0.26
CA LEU A 158 -1.30 14.37 0.68
C LEU A 158 -1.23 14.58 2.20
N ALA A 159 -0.41 13.79 2.87
CA ALA A 159 -0.05 13.95 4.27
C ALA A 159 1.46 14.17 4.39
N LEU A 160 1.85 15.20 5.10
CA LEU A 160 3.26 15.49 5.41
C LEU A 160 3.57 15.00 6.83
N SER A 161 4.53 14.10 6.94
CA SER A 161 5.02 13.59 8.22
C SER A 161 6.12 14.51 8.74
N LEU A 162 5.80 15.28 9.75
CA LEU A 162 6.75 16.18 10.41
C LEU A 162 7.21 15.52 11.71
N HIS A 163 8.52 15.39 11.85
CA HIS A 163 9.15 14.86 13.04
C HIS A 163 10.09 15.92 13.61
N THR A 164 9.80 16.40 14.81
CA THR A 164 10.65 17.33 15.54
C THR A 164 11.33 16.58 16.70
N THR A 165 12.55 16.93 16.97
CA THR A 165 13.30 16.50 18.19
C THR A 165 12.92 17.39 19.36
#